data_ab40efcbb59b83268e740be569ec27a5
#
_entry.id   ab40efcbb59b83268e740be569ec27a5
#
_cell.length_a   1.000
_cell.length_b   1.000
_cell.length_c   1.000
_cell.angle_alpha   90.00
_cell.angle_beta   90.00
_cell.angle_gamma   90.00
#
_symmetry.space_group_name_H-M   'P 1'
#
loop_
_entity.id
_entity.type
_entity.pdbx_description
1 polymer ?
#
loop_
_entity_poly.entity_id
_entity_poly.type
_entity_poly.pdbx_seq_one_letter_code
_entity_poly.pdbx_strand_id
1 'polypeptide(L)'
;MRFKAVAAQFIVICTAVLTASFAQAQDKPVQLVGFGDSLMAGYQLPPTDSYTAQLEAALKAKGIDVTIANAGVSGDTSSGGLARAEWSVPDGTDGVILELGANDALRGISPEETEKNLEAMISGFQKRNIPVLLIGIMAPPNMGDDYAKRFNPIYQRLAEKHGLPLYPFFLDGVVLDESLQLEDRMHPNTKGIAVMVEKSMPTVEAFIKTIGAQKK
;
A
#
# COMPACT_ATOMS: atom_id res chain seq x y z
N MET A 1 -89.98 4.12 32.40
CA MET A 1 -88.92 4.91 31.83
C MET A 1 -87.62 4.08 31.93
N ARG A 2 -87.08 3.59 30.75
CA ARG A 2 -85.91 2.76 30.71
C ARG A 2 -84.82 3.56 30.00
N PHE A 3 -83.78 3.94 30.72
CA PHE A 3 -82.57 4.57 30.11
C PHE A 3 -81.65 3.49 29.54
N LYS A 4 -81.37 3.56 28.23
CA LYS A 4 -80.38 2.73 27.57
C LYS A 4 -79.03 3.45 27.65
N ALA A 5 -78.07 2.85 28.30
CA ALA A 5 -76.70 3.30 28.29
C ALA A 5 -76.02 2.79 26.99
N VAL A 6 -75.44 3.71 26.22
CA VAL A 6 -74.64 3.42 25.04
C VAL A 6 -73.16 3.42 25.47
N ALA A 7 -72.55 2.24 25.46
CA ALA A 7 -71.13 2.11 25.72
C ALA A 7 -70.34 2.40 24.41
N ALA A 8 -69.56 3.49 24.39
CA ALA A 8 -68.64 3.79 23.30
C ALA A 8 -67.30 3.04 23.52
N GLN A 9 -67.01 2.07 22.67
CA GLN A 9 -65.72 1.40 22.67
C GLN A 9 -64.69 2.25 21.86
N PHE A 10 -63.70 2.78 22.55
CA PHE A 10 -62.52 3.38 21.92
C PHE A 10 -61.54 2.29 21.53
N ILE A 11 -61.39 2.04 20.24
CA ILE A 11 -60.34 1.18 19.68
C ILE A 11 -59.06 2.02 19.57
N VAL A 12 -58.08 1.77 20.43
CA VAL A 12 -56.72 2.34 20.34
C VAL A 12 -55.94 1.47 19.38
N ILE A 13 -55.72 1.97 18.17
CA ILE A 13 -54.82 1.34 17.20
C ILE A 13 -53.39 1.77 17.52
N CYS A 14 -52.63 0.90 18.22
CA CYS A 14 -51.20 1.05 18.38
C CYS A 14 -50.49 0.68 17.07
N THR A 15 -50.16 1.66 16.24
CA THR A 15 -49.25 1.51 15.10
C THR A 15 -47.82 1.37 15.63
N ALA A 16 -47.34 0.13 15.75
CA ALA A 16 -45.92 -0.14 16.01
C ALA A 16 -45.14 0.17 14.73
N VAL A 17 -44.45 1.32 14.72
CA VAL A 17 -43.47 1.64 13.68
C VAL A 17 -42.25 0.77 13.92
N LEU A 18 -42.10 -0.32 13.18
CA LEU A 18 -40.87 -1.09 13.13
C LEU A 18 -39.82 -0.24 12.37
N THR A 19 -38.97 0.47 13.11
CA THR A 19 -37.73 1.03 12.57
C THR A 19 -36.77 -0.15 12.34
N ALA A 20 -36.75 -0.66 11.12
CA ALA A 20 -35.70 -1.57 10.68
C ALA A 20 -34.40 -0.80 10.68
N SER A 21 -33.60 -0.94 11.74
CA SER A 21 -32.19 -0.53 11.72
C SER A 21 -31.50 -1.43 10.73
N PHE A 22 -31.29 -0.94 9.52
CA PHE A 22 -30.33 -1.57 8.61
C PHE A 22 -28.95 -1.43 9.27
N ALA A 23 -28.50 -2.50 9.94
CA ALA A 23 -27.11 -2.64 10.30
C ALA A 23 -26.34 -2.65 8.96
N GLN A 24 -25.78 -1.51 8.59
CA GLN A 24 -24.88 -1.41 7.48
C GLN A 24 -23.68 -2.31 7.84
N ALA A 25 -23.54 -3.42 7.15
CA ALA A 25 -22.36 -4.26 7.32
C ALA A 25 -21.15 -3.34 7.05
N GLN A 26 -20.40 -3.05 8.10
CA GLN A 26 -19.19 -2.24 7.97
C GLN A 26 -18.23 -3.05 7.10
N ASP A 27 -17.99 -2.59 5.88
CA ASP A 27 -17.05 -3.24 4.99
C ASP A 27 -15.72 -3.41 5.73
N LYS A 28 -15.13 -4.60 5.66
CA LYS A 28 -13.85 -4.83 6.33
C LYS A 28 -12.80 -3.89 5.73
N PRO A 29 -11.90 -3.33 6.57
CA PRO A 29 -10.81 -2.51 6.07
C PRO A 29 -10.04 -3.23 4.95
N VAL A 30 -9.60 -2.50 3.94
CA VAL A 30 -8.71 -3.05 2.92
C VAL A 30 -7.38 -3.42 3.57
N GLN A 31 -6.97 -4.69 3.45
CA GLN A 31 -5.74 -5.21 4.04
C GLN A 31 -4.59 -5.14 3.04
N LEU A 32 -3.67 -4.20 3.22
CA LEU A 32 -2.48 -4.06 2.38
C LEU A 32 -1.22 -4.55 3.11
N VAL A 33 -0.23 -4.93 2.33
CA VAL A 33 1.12 -5.21 2.80
C VAL A 33 2.10 -4.29 2.08
N GLY A 34 2.83 -3.47 2.82
CA GLY A 34 4.00 -2.75 2.32
C GLY A 34 5.22 -3.68 2.36
N PHE A 35 5.62 -4.20 1.21
CA PHE A 35 6.69 -5.17 1.06
C PHE A 35 7.90 -4.50 0.41
N GLY A 36 9.01 -4.42 1.12
CA GLY A 36 10.17 -3.67 0.65
C GLY A 36 11.41 -3.80 1.52
N ASP A 37 12.32 -2.88 1.34
CA ASP A 37 13.57 -2.83 2.10
C ASP A 37 13.55 -1.79 3.25
N SER A 38 14.65 -1.10 3.49
CA SER A 38 14.78 -0.08 4.54
C SER A 38 13.89 1.14 4.34
N LEU A 39 13.57 1.48 3.07
CA LEU A 39 12.71 2.61 2.73
C LEU A 39 11.26 2.32 3.14
N MET A 40 10.82 1.08 2.99
CA MET A 40 9.51 0.61 3.44
C MET A 40 9.49 0.40 4.95
N ALA A 41 10.57 -0.18 5.52
CA ALA A 41 10.66 -0.51 6.94
C ALA A 41 10.59 0.72 7.86
N GLY A 42 11.07 1.88 7.40
CA GLY A 42 11.26 3.08 8.23
C GLY A 42 12.57 2.99 9.02
N TYR A 43 13.70 2.78 8.31
CA TYR A 43 15.04 2.64 8.92
C TYR A 43 15.36 3.78 9.88
N GLN A 44 15.76 3.43 11.12
CA GLN A 44 16.07 4.35 12.22
C GLN A 44 14.91 5.30 12.64
N LEU A 45 13.70 5.06 12.18
CA LEU A 45 12.53 5.83 12.60
C LEU A 45 11.69 5.04 13.62
N PRO A 46 10.92 5.72 14.49
CA PRO A 46 9.89 5.07 15.26
C PRO A 46 8.91 4.32 14.33
N PRO A 47 8.36 3.18 14.73
CA PRO A 47 7.43 2.41 13.89
C PRO A 47 6.24 3.24 13.35
N THR A 48 5.76 4.22 14.13
CA THR A 48 4.69 5.15 13.74
C THR A 48 5.06 6.10 12.63
N ASP A 49 6.35 6.29 12.36
CA ASP A 49 6.88 7.23 11.39
C ASP A 49 7.33 6.55 10.09
N SER A 50 7.16 5.22 10.00
CA SER A 50 7.42 4.48 8.77
C SER A 50 6.46 4.90 7.64
N TYR A 51 6.86 4.64 6.39
CA TYR A 51 6.01 4.94 5.24
C TYR A 51 4.63 4.31 5.34
N THR A 52 4.56 3.03 5.71
CA THR A 52 3.29 2.31 5.86
C THR A 52 2.38 2.91 6.93
N ALA A 53 2.94 3.30 8.07
CA ALA A 53 2.16 3.89 9.17
C ALA A 53 1.64 5.29 8.82
N GLN A 54 2.49 6.16 8.25
CA GLN A 54 2.06 7.50 7.82
C GLN A 54 1.06 7.43 6.66
N LEU A 55 1.25 6.50 5.70
CA LEU A 55 0.33 6.28 4.59
C LEU A 55 -1.05 5.80 5.09
N GLU A 56 -1.08 4.83 6.01
CA GLU A 56 -2.31 4.35 6.63
C GLU A 56 -3.06 5.48 7.33
N ALA A 57 -2.35 6.28 8.15
CA ALA A 57 -2.93 7.41 8.84
C ALA A 57 -3.52 8.46 7.88
N ALA A 58 -2.78 8.78 6.80
CA ALA A 58 -3.21 9.74 5.80
C ALA A 58 -4.44 9.25 5.00
N LEU A 59 -4.50 7.96 4.64
CA LEU A 59 -5.65 7.35 3.97
C LEU A 59 -6.89 7.36 4.87
N LYS A 60 -6.74 6.99 6.16
CA LYS A 60 -7.83 7.06 7.15
C LYS A 60 -8.35 8.47 7.36
N ALA A 61 -7.47 9.47 7.39
CA ALA A 61 -7.87 10.88 7.45
C ALA A 61 -8.71 11.34 6.26
N LYS A 62 -8.58 10.65 5.10
CA LYS A 62 -9.40 10.85 3.89
C LYS A 62 -10.66 9.98 3.87
N GLY A 63 -10.96 9.23 4.93
CA GLY A 63 -12.12 8.34 5.05
C GLY A 63 -11.96 7.01 4.31
N ILE A 64 -10.74 6.63 3.94
CA ILE A 64 -10.44 5.33 3.32
C ILE A 64 -10.07 4.35 4.43
N ASP A 65 -10.92 3.35 4.66
CA ASP A 65 -10.70 2.34 5.71
C ASP A 65 -9.71 1.28 5.20
N VAL A 66 -8.48 1.35 5.69
CA VAL A 66 -7.35 0.52 5.27
C VAL A 66 -6.47 0.17 6.47
N THR A 67 -5.85 -0.99 6.41
CA THR A 67 -4.76 -1.39 7.31
C THR A 67 -3.56 -1.78 6.46
N ILE A 68 -2.37 -1.29 6.80
CA ILE A 68 -1.15 -1.54 6.04
C ILE A 68 -0.10 -2.22 6.93
N ALA A 69 0.08 -3.52 6.77
CA ALA A 69 1.15 -4.24 7.45
C ALA A 69 2.52 -3.85 6.87
N ASN A 70 3.47 -3.53 7.75
CA ASN A 70 4.85 -3.24 7.35
C ASN A 70 5.64 -4.55 7.25
N ALA A 71 5.98 -4.97 6.04
CA ALA A 71 6.85 -6.09 5.72
C ALA A 71 8.16 -5.62 5.06
N GLY A 72 8.64 -4.43 5.41
CA GLY A 72 9.97 -3.93 5.04
C GLY A 72 11.07 -4.61 5.87
N VAL A 73 12.18 -4.96 5.23
CA VAL A 73 13.38 -5.51 5.88
C VAL A 73 14.61 -4.74 5.43
N SER A 74 15.21 -3.99 6.36
CA SER A 74 16.38 -3.16 6.05
C SER A 74 17.53 -3.99 5.48
N GLY A 75 18.09 -3.54 4.36
CA GLY A 75 19.18 -4.20 3.67
C GLY A 75 18.77 -5.30 2.71
N ASP A 76 17.47 -5.60 2.56
CA ASP A 76 17.00 -6.61 1.61
C ASP A 76 17.32 -6.21 0.17
N THR A 77 17.78 -7.20 -0.58
CA THR A 77 17.86 -7.16 -2.04
C THR A 77 16.60 -7.77 -2.64
N SER A 78 16.43 -7.64 -3.96
CA SER A 78 15.37 -8.35 -4.67
C SER A 78 15.38 -9.86 -4.43
N SER A 79 16.56 -10.47 -4.30
CA SER A 79 16.74 -11.89 -3.98
C SER A 79 16.28 -12.21 -2.54
N GLY A 80 16.64 -11.36 -1.56
CA GLY A 80 16.19 -11.50 -0.17
C GLY A 80 14.68 -11.40 -0.06
N GLY A 81 14.09 -10.39 -0.71
CA GLY A 81 12.64 -10.23 -0.78
C GLY A 81 11.95 -11.44 -1.43
N LEU A 82 12.47 -11.95 -2.56
CA LEU A 82 11.92 -13.13 -3.22
C LEU A 82 11.89 -14.35 -2.29
N ALA A 83 12.96 -14.57 -1.52
CA ALA A 83 13.05 -15.70 -0.60
C ALA A 83 11.98 -15.68 0.51
N ARG A 84 11.45 -14.50 0.87
CA ARG A 84 10.45 -14.33 1.93
C ARG A 84 9.07 -13.92 1.44
N ALA A 85 8.87 -13.71 0.14
CA ALA A 85 7.64 -13.14 -0.42
C ALA A 85 6.39 -13.95 -0.05
N GLU A 86 6.49 -15.27 -0.03
CA GLU A 86 5.36 -16.17 0.25
C GLU A 86 4.85 -16.01 1.70
N TRP A 87 5.76 -16.04 2.68
CA TRP A 87 5.35 -16.00 4.09
C TRP A 87 5.18 -14.58 4.65
N SER A 88 5.81 -13.56 4.04
CA SER A 88 5.64 -12.17 4.46
C SER A 88 4.33 -11.53 3.94
N VAL A 89 3.72 -12.13 2.93
CA VAL A 89 2.44 -11.69 2.37
C VAL A 89 1.43 -12.82 2.56
N PRO A 90 0.67 -12.84 3.67
CA PRO A 90 -0.25 -13.92 4.00
C PRO A 90 -1.44 -13.97 3.05
N ASP A 91 -2.11 -15.13 3.01
CA ASP A 91 -3.39 -15.28 2.31
C ASP A 91 -4.45 -14.36 2.94
N GLY A 92 -5.31 -13.81 2.09
CA GLY A 92 -6.29 -12.81 2.52
C GLY A 92 -5.77 -11.38 2.46
N THR A 93 -4.52 -11.15 2.05
CA THR A 93 -4.02 -9.81 1.69
C THR A 93 -4.77 -9.29 0.46
N ASP A 94 -5.32 -8.09 0.55
CA ASP A 94 -6.10 -7.47 -0.52
C ASP A 94 -5.23 -6.81 -1.59
N GLY A 95 -3.98 -6.48 -1.26
CA GLY A 95 -3.02 -5.91 -2.19
C GLY A 95 -1.63 -5.72 -1.58
N VAL A 96 -0.61 -5.69 -2.43
CA VAL A 96 0.79 -5.49 -2.05
C VAL A 96 1.32 -4.21 -2.68
N ILE A 97 1.97 -3.39 -1.87
CA ILE A 97 2.81 -2.27 -2.32
C ILE A 97 4.24 -2.83 -2.33
N LEU A 98 4.74 -3.17 -3.54
CA LEU A 98 6.04 -3.82 -3.74
C LEU A 98 7.11 -2.78 -4.06
N GLU A 99 8.11 -2.67 -3.19
CA GLU A 99 9.26 -1.78 -3.32
C GLU A 99 10.54 -2.58 -2.98
N LEU A 100 11.40 -2.80 -3.93
CA LEU A 100 12.73 -3.42 -3.77
C LEU A 100 13.64 -3.06 -4.94
N GLY A 101 14.95 -3.15 -4.71
CA GLY A 101 15.97 -2.93 -5.74
C GLY A 101 17.00 -1.87 -5.38
N ALA A 102 16.75 -1.04 -4.35
CA ALA A 102 17.72 -0.04 -3.90
C ALA A 102 19.03 -0.71 -3.46
N ASN A 103 18.96 -1.77 -2.68
CA ASN A 103 20.12 -2.52 -2.25
C ASN A 103 20.80 -3.31 -3.37
N ASP A 104 20.05 -3.73 -4.40
CA ASP A 104 20.63 -4.34 -5.61
C ASP A 104 21.52 -3.33 -6.33
N ALA A 105 21.00 -2.11 -6.56
CA ALA A 105 21.75 -1.05 -7.19
C ALA A 105 22.98 -0.66 -6.37
N LEU A 106 22.85 -0.46 -5.06
CA LEU A 106 23.96 -0.10 -4.16
C LEU A 106 25.08 -1.15 -4.14
N ARG A 107 24.73 -2.43 -4.34
CA ARG A 107 25.68 -3.56 -4.33
C ARG A 107 26.15 -3.96 -5.73
N GLY A 108 25.70 -3.28 -6.79
CA GLY A 108 26.08 -3.58 -8.16
C GLY A 108 25.57 -4.93 -8.66
N ILE A 109 24.46 -5.42 -8.11
CA ILE A 109 23.78 -6.63 -8.61
C ILE A 109 23.28 -6.33 -10.02
N SER A 110 23.34 -7.32 -10.92
CA SER A 110 22.97 -7.07 -12.30
C SER A 110 21.50 -6.65 -12.41
N PRO A 111 21.18 -5.62 -13.23
CA PRO A 111 19.80 -5.20 -13.45
C PRO A 111 18.88 -6.34 -13.91
N GLU A 112 19.41 -7.29 -14.68
CA GLU A 112 18.68 -8.45 -15.18
C GLU A 112 18.27 -9.41 -14.05
N GLU A 113 19.13 -9.57 -13.04
CA GLU A 113 18.80 -10.36 -11.85
C GLU A 113 17.74 -9.68 -11.00
N THR A 114 17.88 -8.37 -10.78
CA THR A 114 16.86 -7.57 -10.08
C THR A 114 15.50 -7.68 -10.78
N GLU A 115 15.46 -7.49 -12.11
CA GLU A 115 14.24 -7.61 -12.90
C GLU A 115 13.61 -9.01 -12.78
N LYS A 116 14.41 -10.06 -12.92
CA LYS A 116 13.96 -11.46 -12.78
C LYS A 116 13.35 -11.74 -11.40
N ASN A 117 13.97 -11.25 -10.32
CA ASN A 117 13.49 -11.46 -8.97
C ASN A 117 12.18 -10.70 -8.71
N LEU A 118 12.09 -9.43 -9.14
CA LEU A 118 10.87 -8.64 -9.08
C LEU A 118 9.73 -9.30 -9.87
N GLU A 119 10.01 -9.76 -11.09
CA GLU A 119 9.04 -10.45 -11.92
C GLU A 119 8.52 -11.74 -11.25
N ALA A 120 9.42 -12.52 -10.63
CA ALA A 120 9.02 -13.74 -9.92
C ALA A 120 8.08 -13.43 -8.74
N MET A 121 8.34 -12.37 -7.96
CA MET A 121 7.45 -11.92 -6.88
C MET A 121 6.11 -11.46 -7.42
N ILE A 122 6.08 -10.59 -8.44
CA ILE A 122 4.86 -10.12 -9.09
C ILE A 122 4.01 -11.29 -9.56
N SER A 123 4.63 -12.23 -10.31
CA SER A 123 3.94 -13.42 -10.81
C SER A 123 3.43 -14.32 -9.68
N GLY A 124 4.17 -14.44 -8.59
CA GLY A 124 3.77 -15.18 -7.40
C GLY A 124 2.52 -14.58 -6.74
N PHE A 125 2.49 -13.26 -6.55
CA PHE A 125 1.32 -12.57 -5.99
C PHE A 125 0.11 -12.63 -6.91
N GLN A 126 0.30 -12.42 -8.21
CA GLN A 126 -0.79 -12.52 -9.20
C GLN A 126 -1.41 -13.93 -9.26
N LYS A 127 -0.60 -15.01 -9.17
CA LYS A 127 -1.11 -16.40 -9.09
C LYS A 127 -1.99 -16.64 -7.86
N ARG A 128 -1.76 -15.88 -6.78
CA ARG A 128 -2.58 -15.90 -5.56
C ARG A 128 -3.75 -14.91 -5.62
N ASN A 129 -4.00 -14.27 -6.78
CA ASN A 129 -4.99 -13.21 -6.97
C ASN A 129 -4.78 -12.00 -6.03
N ILE A 130 -3.52 -11.69 -5.69
CA ILE A 130 -3.17 -10.52 -4.90
C ILE A 130 -2.69 -9.41 -5.85
N PRO A 131 -3.45 -8.32 -6.01
CA PRO A 131 -3.04 -7.15 -6.79
C PRO A 131 -1.73 -6.55 -6.28
N VAL A 132 -0.92 -6.01 -7.20
CA VAL A 132 0.37 -5.39 -6.88
C VAL A 132 0.39 -3.95 -7.37
N LEU A 133 0.75 -3.02 -6.47
CA LEU A 133 1.24 -1.69 -6.82
C LEU A 133 2.77 -1.75 -6.81
N LEU A 134 3.38 -1.50 -7.96
CA LEU A 134 4.83 -1.48 -8.08
C LEU A 134 5.37 -0.07 -7.78
N ILE A 135 6.40 -0.02 -6.93
CA ILE A 135 7.12 1.22 -6.60
C ILE A 135 8.50 1.18 -7.24
N GLY A 136 8.79 2.18 -8.05
CA GLY A 136 10.06 2.28 -8.77
C GLY A 136 11.21 2.83 -7.92
N ILE A 137 12.40 2.34 -8.20
CA ILE A 137 13.69 2.81 -7.67
C ILE A 137 14.56 3.25 -8.84
N MET A 138 15.40 4.24 -8.62
CA MET A 138 16.43 4.66 -9.58
C MET A 138 17.82 4.29 -9.07
N ALA A 139 18.68 3.89 -9.98
CA ALA A 139 20.09 3.64 -9.68
C ALA A 139 20.78 4.92 -9.19
N PRO A 140 21.60 4.87 -8.13
CA PRO A 140 22.39 6.01 -7.71
C PRO A 140 23.34 6.47 -8.84
N PRO A 141 23.57 7.79 -8.99
CA PRO A 141 24.37 8.33 -10.09
C PRO A 141 25.81 7.79 -10.17
N ASN A 142 26.39 7.39 -9.03
CA ASN A 142 27.74 6.83 -8.95
C ASN A 142 27.87 5.41 -9.54
N MET A 143 26.75 4.75 -9.90
CA MET A 143 26.80 3.44 -10.57
C MET A 143 27.14 3.53 -12.05
N GLY A 144 27.15 4.75 -12.61
CA GLY A 144 27.46 5.02 -14.01
C GLY A 144 26.29 4.80 -14.97
N ASP A 145 26.41 5.45 -16.13
CA ASP A 145 25.33 5.53 -17.13
C ASP A 145 24.89 4.17 -17.65
N ASP A 146 25.83 3.25 -17.87
CA ASP A 146 25.51 1.93 -18.45
C ASP A 146 24.66 1.09 -17.48
N TYR A 147 24.95 1.18 -16.19
CA TYR A 147 24.12 0.54 -15.18
C TYR A 147 22.73 1.18 -15.10
N ALA A 148 22.68 2.52 -15.01
CA ALA A 148 21.43 3.26 -14.90
C ALA A 148 20.50 3.04 -16.11
N LYS A 149 21.04 3.01 -17.35
CA LYS A 149 20.27 2.73 -18.57
C LYS A 149 19.62 1.35 -18.58
N ARG A 150 20.19 0.37 -17.89
CA ARG A 150 19.64 -0.99 -17.78
C ARG A 150 18.72 -1.13 -16.58
N PHE A 151 19.04 -0.48 -15.45
CA PHE A 151 18.32 -0.60 -14.20
C PHE A 151 17.02 0.24 -14.14
N ASN A 152 17.10 1.53 -14.47
CA ASN A 152 15.99 2.44 -14.29
C ASN A 152 14.71 2.05 -15.05
N PRO A 153 14.78 1.45 -16.29
CA PRO A 153 13.57 1.05 -17.00
C PRO A 153 12.90 -0.25 -16.50
N ILE A 154 13.48 -0.96 -15.53
CA ILE A 154 12.96 -2.27 -15.05
C ILE A 154 11.51 -2.14 -14.61
N TYR A 155 11.21 -1.17 -13.77
CA TYR A 155 9.88 -1.00 -13.16
C TYR A 155 8.81 -0.68 -14.20
N GLN A 156 9.14 0.18 -15.17
CA GLN A 156 8.23 0.49 -16.26
C GLN A 156 7.94 -0.75 -17.11
N ARG A 157 8.98 -1.51 -17.50
CA ARG A 157 8.82 -2.74 -18.30
C ARG A 157 7.97 -3.78 -17.56
N LEU A 158 8.21 -3.97 -16.25
CA LEU A 158 7.43 -4.91 -15.44
C LEU A 158 5.98 -4.44 -15.27
N ALA A 159 5.76 -3.15 -15.04
CA ALA A 159 4.42 -2.59 -14.93
C ALA A 159 3.62 -2.79 -16.23
N GLU A 160 4.22 -2.49 -17.39
CA GLU A 160 3.59 -2.71 -18.70
C GLU A 160 3.33 -4.19 -18.98
N LYS A 161 4.32 -5.05 -18.72
CA LYS A 161 4.23 -6.51 -18.96
C LYS A 161 3.12 -7.17 -18.14
N HIS A 162 2.94 -6.74 -16.90
CA HIS A 162 2.01 -7.36 -15.95
C HIS A 162 0.73 -6.56 -15.73
N GLY A 163 0.57 -5.42 -16.41
CA GLY A 163 -0.61 -4.55 -16.29
C GLY A 163 -0.75 -3.94 -14.89
N LEU A 164 0.36 -3.52 -14.27
CA LEU A 164 0.39 -3.02 -12.90
C LEU A 164 0.31 -1.49 -12.84
N PRO A 165 -0.35 -0.92 -11.82
CA PRO A 165 -0.10 0.45 -11.44
C PRO A 165 1.35 0.61 -10.98
N LEU A 166 1.98 1.73 -11.38
CA LEU A 166 3.36 2.06 -11.06
C LEU A 166 3.42 3.45 -10.41
N TYR A 167 4.10 3.54 -9.26
CA TYR A 167 4.63 4.82 -8.77
C TYR A 167 6.11 4.90 -9.17
N PRO A 168 6.50 5.82 -10.08
CA PRO A 168 7.75 5.69 -10.82
C PRO A 168 9.02 5.80 -9.99
N PHE A 169 9.02 6.61 -8.91
CA PHE A 169 10.21 6.83 -8.09
C PHE A 169 9.86 7.09 -6.63
N PHE A 170 10.23 6.17 -5.75
CA PHE A 170 9.85 6.22 -4.33
C PHE A 170 10.39 7.44 -3.58
N LEU A 171 11.62 7.87 -3.90
CA LEU A 171 12.29 9.00 -3.26
C LEU A 171 12.06 10.34 -3.98
N ASP A 172 11.03 10.43 -4.85
CA ASP A 172 10.70 11.69 -5.51
C ASP A 172 10.40 12.80 -4.50
N GLY A 173 11.08 13.94 -4.65
CA GLY A 173 10.99 15.09 -3.76
C GLY A 173 11.81 14.98 -2.48
N VAL A 174 12.51 13.86 -2.23
CA VAL A 174 13.31 13.64 -1.02
C VAL A 174 14.81 13.58 -1.32
N VAL A 175 15.20 12.88 -2.41
CA VAL A 175 16.60 12.51 -2.68
C VAL A 175 17.56 13.69 -2.83
N LEU A 176 17.08 14.88 -3.18
CA LEU A 176 17.89 16.10 -3.36
C LEU A 176 17.78 17.10 -2.21
N ASP A 177 17.01 16.80 -1.17
CA ASP A 177 16.80 17.68 -0.03
C ASP A 177 17.35 17.03 1.25
N GLU A 178 18.54 17.48 1.68
CA GLU A 178 19.20 16.97 2.88
C GLU A 178 18.35 17.17 4.15
N SER A 179 17.46 18.18 4.20
CA SER A 179 16.57 18.42 5.34
C SER A 179 15.49 17.36 5.51
N LEU A 180 15.24 16.54 4.47
CA LEU A 180 14.29 15.44 4.43
C LEU A 180 14.95 14.07 4.63
N GLN A 181 16.27 14.04 4.83
CA GLN A 181 17.05 12.81 4.95
C GLN A 181 17.61 12.65 6.37
N LEU A 182 17.97 11.43 6.71
CA LEU A 182 18.79 11.13 7.89
C LEU A 182 20.24 11.56 7.64
N GLU A 183 21.08 11.48 8.68
CA GLU A 183 22.50 11.87 8.61
C GLU A 183 23.29 11.07 7.55
N ASP A 184 22.82 9.88 7.20
CA ASP A 184 23.42 9.03 6.16
C ASP A 184 23.19 9.51 4.72
N ARG A 185 22.31 10.49 4.53
CA ARG A 185 21.94 11.08 3.22
C ARG A 185 21.42 10.06 2.19
N MET A 186 20.87 8.97 2.68
CA MET A 186 20.27 7.90 1.87
C MET A 186 18.82 7.61 2.27
N HIS A 187 18.56 7.63 3.58
CA HIS A 187 17.24 7.31 4.09
C HIS A 187 16.44 8.57 4.41
N PRO A 188 15.13 8.59 4.13
CA PRO A 188 14.28 9.71 4.52
C PRO A 188 14.14 9.77 6.04
N ASN A 189 14.09 10.99 6.59
CA ASN A 189 13.64 11.20 7.95
C ASN A 189 12.09 11.27 8.01
N THR A 190 11.51 11.47 9.20
CA THR A 190 10.04 11.54 9.37
C THR A 190 9.36 12.53 8.42
N LYS A 191 9.98 13.68 8.14
CA LYS A 191 9.44 14.67 7.19
C LYS A 191 9.57 14.19 5.74
N GLY A 192 10.69 13.53 5.40
CA GLY A 192 10.89 12.92 4.09
C GLY A 192 9.83 11.84 3.82
N ILE A 193 9.52 11.02 4.82
CA ILE A 193 8.42 10.03 4.72
C ILE A 193 7.08 10.74 4.44
N ALA A 194 6.79 11.86 5.09
CA ALA A 194 5.55 12.60 4.84
C ALA A 194 5.46 13.11 3.38
N VAL A 195 6.58 13.56 2.81
CA VAL A 195 6.65 13.96 1.38
C VAL A 195 6.42 12.75 0.46
N MET A 196 7.04 11.59 0.77
CA MET A 196 6.83 10.36 -0.01
C MET A 196 5.36 9.93 0.00
N VAL A 197 4.70 10.00 1.16
CA VAL A 197 3.27 9.69 1.31
C VAL A 197 2.42 10.66 0.49
N GLU A 198 2.66 11.96 0.59
CA GLU A 198 1.91 12.97 -0.18
C GLU A 198 2.01 12.73 -1.68
N LYS A 199 3.22 12.50 -2.17
CA LYS A 199 3.48 12.32 -3.61
C LYS A 199 2.96 11.01 -4.16
N SER A 200 3.02 9.92 -3.40
CA SER A 200 2.51 8.61 -3.81
C SER A 200 0.99 8.47 -3.64
N MET A 201 0.37 9.31 -2.83
CA MET A 201 -1.05 9.22 -2.46
C MET A 201 -2.00 9.03 -3.66
N PRO A 202 -1.93 9.83 -4.76
CA PRO A 202 -2.85 9.65 -5.88
C PRO A 202 -2.78 8.24 -6.50
N THR A 203 -1.57 7.69 -6.60
CA THR A 203 -1.35 6.34 -7.16
C THR A 203 -1.88 5.25 -6.22
N VAL A 204 -1.66 5.41 -4.91
CA VAL A 204 -2.16 4.47 -3.89
C VAL A 204 -3.68 4.50 -3.82
N GLU A 205 -4.31 5.67 -3.83
CA GLU A 205 -5.77 5.80 -3.86
C GLU A 205 -6.39 5.13 -5.11
N ALA A 206 -5.77 5.34 -6.27
CA ALA A 206 -6.20 4.68 -7.50
C ALA A 206 -6.08 3.16 -7.39
N PHE A 207 -4.98 2.65 -6.82
CA PHE A 207 -4.78 1.23 -6.57
C PHE A 207 -5.85 0.65 -5.65
N ILE A 208 -6.14 1.29 -4.51
CA ILE A 208 -7.18 0.83 -3.56
C ILE A 208 -8.56 0.79 -4.22
N LYS A 209 -8.89 1.75 -5.09
CA LYS A 209 -10.15 1.76 -5.85
C LYS A 209 -10.27 0.54 -6.76
N THR A 210 -9.18 0.09 -7.39
CA THR A 210 -9.21 -1.13 -8.23
C THR A 210 -9.48 -2.39 -7.40
N ILE A 211 -8.93 -2.47 -6.18
CA ILE A 211 -9.20 -3.57 -5.23
C ILE A 211 -10.69 -3.61 -4.86
N GLY A 212 -11.26 -2.46 -4.51
CA GLY A 212 -12.69 -2.36 -4.16
C GLY A 212 -13.65 -2.70 -5.29
N ALA A 213 -13.25 -2.45 -6.55
CA ALA A 213 -14.03 -2.82 -7.72
C ALA A 213 -14.01 -4.33 -8.02
N GLN A 214 -12.93 -5.04 -7.64
CA GLN A 214 -12.80 -6.50 -7.82
C GLN A 214 -13.57 -7.31 -6.78
N LYS A 215 -13.94 -6.71 -5.66
CA LYS A 215 -14.69 -7.36 -4.56
C LYS A 215 -16.22 -7.27 -4.71
N LYS A 216 -16.70 -6.51 -5.68
CA LYS A 216 -18.15 -6.36 -6.01
C LYS A 216 -18.55 -7.29 -7.14
#